data_3d420ee0d4b170b2d9b4cd68746bc54e
#
_entry.id   3d420ee0d4b170b2d9b4cd68746bc54e
#
_cell.length_a   1.000
_cell.length_b   1.000
_cell.length_c   1.000
_cell.angle_alpha   90.00
_cell.angle_beta   90.00
_cell.angle_gamma   90.00
#
_symmetry.space_group_name_H-M   'P 1'
#
loop_
_entity.id
_entity.type
_entity.pdbx_description
1 polymer ?
#
loop_
_entity_poly.entity_id
_entity_poly.type
_entity_poly.pdbx_seq_one_letter_code
_entity_poly.pdbx_strand_id
1 'polypeptide(L)'
;MGSLAMKPVPNKWIVTFPYGVTYKGTRKKHKGVDYSCPKGTSVNSAVSGKVVFAGWHKVGRGWGRSYGQHIIIDNDRFKDGSAGLWAGYCHLSKINVKVGERVNAGDQIGEVGSTGNSTGSHLHFEIQSGRLWKGWAGSRNPQRWIDA
;
A
#
# COMPACT_ATOMS: atom_id res chain seq x y z
N MET A 1 -16.27 15.25 -1.60
CA MET A 1 -15.48 15.08 -2.83
C MET A 1 -15.45 13.63 -3.23
N GLY A 2 -15.40 13.37 -4.52
CA GLY A 2 -15.26 12.02 -5.02
C GLY A 2 -13.93 11.37 -4.65
N SER A 3 -13.86 10.08 -4.83
CA SER A 3 -12.67 9.28 -4.62
C SER A 3 -11.56 9.68 -5.60
N LEU A 4 -10.33 9.84 -5.10
CA LEU A 4 -9.16 10.16 -5.90
C LEU A 4 -8.32 8.91 -6.20
N ALA A 5 -8.54 7.84 -5.44
CA ALA A 5 -7.93 6.54 -5.64
C ALA A 5 -8.97 5.45 -5.32
N MET A 6 -8.73 4.24 -5.77
CA MET A 6 -9.62 3.11 -5.49
C MET A 6 -9.16 2.38 -4.22
N LYS A 7 -10.11 1.79 -3.51
CA LYS A 7 -9.83 0.93 -2.37
C LYS A 7 -9.01 -0.30 -2.85
N PRO A 8 -7.90 -0.64 -2.17
CA PRO A 8 -7.01 -1.69 -2.65
C PRO A 8 -7.47 -3.13 -2.37
N VAL A 9 -8.60 -3.30 -1.72
CA VAL A 9 -9.23 -4.61 -1.44
C VAL A 9 -10.71 -4.54 -1.75
N PRO A 10 -11.41 -5.70 -1.89
CA PRO A 10 -12.86 -5.68 -2.10
C PRO A 10 -13.62 -4.85 -1.07
N ASN A 11 -14.73 -4.23 -1.49
CA ASN A 11 -15.45 -3.22 -0.69
C ASN A 11 -15.95 -3.69 0.66
N LYS A 12 -16.19 -4.99 0.84
CA LYS A 12 -16.64 -5.52 2.13
C LYS A 12 -15.61 -5.38 3.25
N TRP A 13 -14.33 -5.22 2.91
CA TRP A 13 -13.26 -5.08 3.90
C TRP A 13 -13.08 -3.63 4.26
N ILE A 14 -12.97 -3.35 5.56
CA ILE A 14 -12.85 -1.99 6.09
C ILE A 14 -11.49 -1.80 6.73
N VAL A 15 -11.11 -0.54 6.93
CA VAL A 15 -9.90 -0.20 7.68
C VAL A 15 -10.07 -0.68 9.12
N THR A 16 -9.13 -1.49 9.58
CA THR A 16 -9.11 -2.03 10.95
C THR A 16 -8.07 -1.35 11.82
N PHE A 17 -7.07 -0.72 11.23
CA PHE A 17 -6.06 0.05 11.95
C PHE A 17 -5.75 1.33 11.16
N PRO A 18 -6.23 2.49 11.64
CA PRO A 18 -6.14 3.75 10.88
C PRO A 18 -4.74 4.35 10.85
N TYR A 19 -4.53 5.22 9.85
CA TYR A 19 -3.33 6.04 9.77
C TYR A 19 -3.18 6.95 10.99
N GLY A 20 -1.95 7.04 11.47
CA GLY A 20 -1.59 7.97 12.54
C GLY A 20 -1.88 7.48 13.96
N VAL A 21 -2.56 6.33 14.10
CA VAL A 21 -2.77 5.73 15.42
C VAL A 21 -1.44 5.20 15.94
N THR A 22 -1.18 5.46 17.22
CA THR A 22 0.06 5.00 17.86
C THR A 22 -0.06 3.51 18.22
N TYR A 23 1.00 2.75 17.92
CA TYR A 23 1.07 1.36 18.36
C TYR A 23 1.11 1.31 19.89
N LYS A 24 0.31 0.42 20.46
CA LYS A 24 0.20 0.27 21.91
C LYS A 24 1.57 0.10 22.56
N GLY A 25 1.83 0.89 23.59
CA GLY A 25 3.09 0.84 24.35
C GLY A 25 4.28 1.49 23.64
N THR A 26 4.06 2.19 22.56
CA THR A 26 5.12 2.85 21.79
C THR A 26 4.74 4.29 21.45
N ARG A 27 5.70 5.03 20.89
CA ARG A 27 5.46 6.35 20.28
C ARG A 27 5.38 6.27 18.77
N LYS A 28 5.45 5.07 18.20
CA LYS A 28 5.42 4.87 16.75
C LYS A 28 4.00 5.00 16.22
N LYS A 29 3.85 5.86 15.23
CA LYS A 29 2.56 6.09 14.56
C LYS A 29 2.44 5.17 13.34
N HIS A 30 1.22 4.71 13.08
CA HIS A 30 0.90 3.88 11.93
C HIS A 30 1.05 4.71 10.64
N LYS A 31 1.91 4.26 9.73
CA LYS A 31 2.29 5.00 8.53
C LYS A 31 1.33 4.78 7.35
N GLY A 32 0.36 3.93 7.51
CA GLY A 32 -0.63 3.61 6.48
C GLY A 32 -1.94 3.21 7.11
N VAL A 33 -2.73 2.44 6.38
CA VAL A 33 -3.97 1.84 6.89
C VAL A 33 -3.88 0.34 6.71
N ASP A 34 -4.47 -0.41 7.65
CA ASP A 34 -4.57 -1.87 7.56
C ASP A 34 -6.00 -2.28 7.26
N TYR A 35 -6.12 -3.27 6.38
CA TYR A 35 -7.37 -3.98 6.13
C TYR A 35 -7.17 -5.43 6.58
N SER A 36 -7.80 -5.84 7.68
CA SER A 36 -7.76 -7.24 8.11
C SER A 36 -8.66 -8.06 7.20
N CYS A 37 -8.08 -8.96 6.47
CA CYS A 37 -8.79 -9.81 5.55
C CYS A 37 -8.02 -11.12 5.36
N PRO A 38 -8.70 -12.20 4.92
CA PRO A 38 -8.05 -13.50 4.81
C PRO A 38 -6.90 -13.52 3.82
N LYS A 39 -5.93 -14.38 4.08
CA LYS A 39 -4.89 -14.70 3.09
C LYS A 39 -5.55 -15.11 1.76
N GLY A 40 -5.04 -14.59 0.67
CA GLY A 40 -5.58 -14.84 -0.67
C GLY A 40 -6.60 -13.83 -1.14
N THR A 41 -7.04 -12.91 -0.28
CA THR A 41 -7.92 -11.82 -0.70
C THR A 41 -7.24 -11.01 -1.79
N SER A 42 -7.99 -10.66 -2.85
CA SER A 42 -7.46 -9.89 -3.97
C SER A 42 -6.93 -8.53 -3.50
N VAL A 43 -5.71 -8.21 -3.90
CA VAL A 43 -5.15 -6.86 -3.76
C VAL A 43 -5.18 -6.21 -5.13
N ASN A 44 -5.83 -5.05 -5.21
CA ASN A 44 -6.02 -4.33 -6.45
C ASN A 44 -5.28 -3.01 -6.39
N SER A 45 -4.76 -2.56 -7.52
CA SER A 45 -4.08 -1.26 -7.55
C SER A 45 -5.08 -0.15 -7.24
N ALA A 46 -4.73 0.70 -6.29
CA ALA A 46 -5.54 1.86 -5.95
C ALA A 46 -5.41 2.98 -6.98
N VAL A 47 -4.35 2.95 -7.76
CA VAL A 47 -3.99 4.02 -8.70
C VAL A 47 -3.55 3.44 -10.03
N SER A 48 -3.65 4.24 -11.08
CA SER A 48 -3.00 3.93 -12.35
C SER A 48 -1.55 4.39 -12.28
N GLY A 49 -0.64 3.60 -12.81
CA GLY A 49 0.76 3.97 -12.76
C GLY A 49 1.70 2.83 -13.13
N LYS A 50 2.97 3.02 -12.80
CA LYS A 50 4.03 2.09 -13.13
C LYS A 50 4.50 1.35 -11.89
N VAL A 51 4.66 0.04 -11.99
CA VAL A 51 5.26 -0.77 -10.93
C VAL A 51 6.74 -0.44 -10.86
N VAL A 52 7.19 0.09 -9.73
CA VAL A 52 8.59 0.46 -9.50
C VAL A 52 9.31 -0.49 -8.56
N PHE A 53 8.57 -1.30 -7.82
CA PHE A 53 9.12 -2.39 -7.00
C PHE A 53 8.08 -3.50 -6.83
N ALA A 54 8.54 -4.76 -6.83
CA ALA A 54 7.69 -5.92 -6.59
C ALA A 54 8.56 -7.08 -6.07
N GLY A 55 8.33 -7.49 -4.82
CA GLY A 55 9.06 -8.61 -4.20
C GLY A 55 9.43 -8.35 -2.75
N TRP A 56 10.43 -9.10 -2.27
CA TRP A 56 11.05 -8.89 -0.98
C TRP A 56 12.03 -7.72 -1.06
N HIS A 57 12.18 -7.02 0.07
CA HIS A 57 13.17 -5.96 0.16
C HIS A 57 14.58 -6.44 -0.21
N LYS A 58 15.27 -5.62 -0.99
CA LYS A 58 16.70 -5.78 -1.30
C LYS A 58 17.40 -4.48 -0.96
N VAL A 59 18.68 -4.56 -0.61
CA VAL A 59 19.48 -3.36 -0.31
C VAL A 59 19.35 -2.36 -1.47
N GLY A 60 18.92 -1.15 -1.14
CA GLY A 60 18.70 -0.07 -2.10
C GLY A 60 17.42 -0.17 -2.90
N ARG A 61 16.56 -1.18 -2.63
CA ARG A 61 15.29 -1.36 -3.32
C ARG A 61 14.18 -1.73 -2.35
N GLY A 62 12.97 -1.23 -2.63
CA GLY A 62 11.83 -1.45 -1.75
C GLY A 62 11.87 -0.58 -0.51
N TRP A 63 10.88 -0.74 0.36
CA TRP A 63 10.68 0.11 1.52
C TRP A 63 11.17 -0.50 2.83
N GLY A 64 11.60 -1.76 2.83
CA GLY A 64 12.16 -2.39 4.01
C GLY A 64 11.68 -3.81 4.23
N ARG A 65 12.45 -4.56 5.04
CA ARG A 65 12.19 -5.99 5.31
C ARG A 65 10.90 -6.22 6.06
N SER A 66 10.54 -5.30 6.96
CA SER A 66 9.32 -5.43 7.76
C SER A 66 8.05 -5.47 6.91
N TYR A 67 8.09 -4.90 5.70
CA TYR A 67 6.96 -4.91 4.77
C TYR A 67 6.75 -6.26 4.08
N GLY A 68 7.70 -7.19 4.21
CA GLY A 68 7.61 -8.51 3.58
C GLY A 68 7.63 -8.40 2.06
N GLN A 69 6.85 -9.24 1.40
CA GLN A 69 6.61 -9.09 -0.02
C GLN A 69 5.71 -7.89 -0.25
N HIS A 70 6.18 -6.91 -1.02
CA HIS A 70 5.40 -5.71 -1.26
C HIS A 70 5.57 -5.20 -2.69
N ILE A 71 4.60 -4.40 -3.10
CA ILE A 71 4.54 -3.76 -4.41
C ILE A 71 4.49 -2.26 -4.19
N ILE A 72 5.27 -1.51 -4.97
CA ILE A 72 5.23 -0.05 -4.98
C ILE A 72 4.87 0.41 -6.37
N ILE A 73 3.85 1.27 -6.47
CA ILE A 73 3.38 1.83 -7.73
C ILE A 73 3.54 3.34 -7.70
N ASP A 74 4.26 3.85 -8.68
CA ASP A 74 4.37 5.29 -8.94
C ASP A 74 3.14 5.69 -9.73
N ASN A 75 2.24 6.47 -9.09
CA ASN A 75 1.02 6.88 -9.74
C ASN A 75 1.31 7.87 -10.88
N ASP A 76 0.50 7.81 -11.94
CA ASP A 76 0.60 8.79 -13.01
C ASP A 76 0.12 10.16 -12.49
N ARG A 77 -1.03 10.16 -11.81
CA ARG A 77 -1.57 11.35 -11.18
C ARG A 77 -2.85 10.98 -10.43
N PHE A 78 -3.00 11.46 -9.22
CA PHE A 78 -4.30 11.41 -8.54
C PHE A 78 -5.28 12.37 -9.21
N LYS A 79 -6.60 12.15 -9.03
CA LYS A 79 -7.64 12.95 -9.67
C LYS A 79 -7.59 14.43 -9.28
N ASP A 80 -7.02 14.76 -8.14
CA ASP A 80 -6.83 16.12 -7.69
C ASP A 80 -5.64 16.82 -8.36
N GLY A 81 -4.94 16.12 -9.25
CA GLY A 81 -3.74 16.64 -9.90
C GLY A 81 -2.44 16.38 -9.14
N SER A 82 -2.49 15.78 -7.97
CA SER A 82 -1.28 15.42 -7.22
C SER A 82 -0.41 14.46 -8.00
N ALA A 83 0.88 14.74 -8.04
CA ALA A 83 1.87 13.86 -8.65
C ALA A 83 2.98 13.57 -7.65
N GLY A 84 3.79 12.56 -7.93
CA GLY A 84 4.92 12.20 -7.07
C GLY A 84 4.54 11.42 -5.82
N LEU A 85 3.31 10.91 -5.76
CA LEU A 85 2.87 10.03 -4.68
C LEU A 85 3.04 8.58 -5.12
N TRP A 86 3.55 7.76 -4.20
CA TRP A 86 3.78 6.34 -4.43
C TRP A 86 2.88 5.52 -3.51
N ALA A 87 2.22 4.50 -4.06
CA ALA A 87 1.34 3.63 -3.32
C ALA A 87 2.03 2.29 -3.07
N GLY A 88 2.05 1.83 -1.82
CA GLY A 88 2.68 0.58 -1.42
C GLY A 88 1.70 -0.39 -0.80
N TYR A 89 1.81 -1.66 -1.18
CA TYR A 89 0.92 -2.76 -0.81
C TYR A 89 1.76 -3.85 -0.18
N CYS A 90 1.58 -4.12 1.10
CA CYS A 90 2.57 -4.83 1.92
C CYS A 90 2.04 -6.11 2.53
N HIS A 91 2.96 -6.97 2.97
CA HIS A 91 2.69 -8.27 3.61
C HIS A 91 2.00 -9.28 2.68
N LEU A 92 2.26 -9.18 1.36
CA LEU A 92 1.59 -10.00 0.36
C LEU A 92 2.02 -11.46 0.42
N SER A 93 1.09 -12.36 0.11
CA SER A 93 1.39 -13.78 -0.11
C SER A 93 1.74 -14.08 -1.56
N LYS A 94 1.21 -13.26 -2.48
CA LYS A 94 1.42 -13.44 -3.92
C LYS A 94 1.52 -12.11 -4.61
N ILE A 95 2.41 -12.03 -5.61
CA ILE A 95 2.62 -10.86 -6.45
C ILE A 95 2.38 -11.28 -7.89
N ASN A 96 1.51 -10.54 -8.60
CA ASN A 96 1.07 -10.84 -9.97
C ASN A 96 1.67 -9.91 -11.01
N VAL A 97 2.51 -8.97 -10.60
CA VAL A 97 3.07 -7.94 -11.49
C VAL A 97 4.59 -7.89 -11.37
N LYS A 98 5.23 -7.27 -12.35
CA LYS A 98 6.68 -7.11 -12.41
C LYS A 98 7.05 -5.64 -12.48
N VAL A 99 8.24 -5.31 -12.00
CA VAL A 99 8.82 -3.97 -12.16
C VAL A 99 8.80 -3.57 -13.64
N GLY A 100 8.31 -2.38 -13.91
CA GLY A 100 8.20 -1.84 -15.27
C GLY A 100 6.82 -1.97 -15.89
N GLU A 101 5.95 -2.85 -15.37
CA GLU A 101 4.59 -2.96 -15.87
C GLU A 101 3.77 -1.71 -15.53
N ARG A 102 2.88 -1.34 -16.44
CA ARG A 102 1.86 -0.35 -16.17
C ARG A 102 0.58 -1.05 -15.77
N VAL A 103 -0.09 -0.50 -14.75
CA VAL A 103 -1.37 -1.01 -14.27
C VAL A 103 -2.40 0.12 -14.27
N ASN A 104 -3.66 -0.26 -14.37
CA ASN A 104 -4.77 0.66 -14.19
C ASN A 104 -5.34 0.50 -12.78
N ALA A 105 -5.89 1.58 -12.24
CA ALA A 105 -6.62 1.50 -10.98
C ALA A 105 -7.69 0.39 -11.06
N GLY A 106 -7.73 -0.48 -10.07
CA GLY A 106 -8.63 -1.63 -10.03
C GLY A 106 -8.04 -2.94 -10.53
N ASP A 107 -6.91 -2.92 -11.25
CA ASP A 107 -6.26 -4.16 -11.69
C ASP A 107 -5.77 -4.96 -10.49
N GLN A 108 -5.98 -6.28 -10.53
CA GLN A 108 -5.42 -7.15 -9.51
C GLN A 108 -3.91 -7.22 -9.65
N ILE A 109 -3.19 -6.96 -8.55
CA ILE A 109 -1.73 -6.95 -8.53
C ILE A 109 -1.14 -8.00 -7.61
N GLY A 110 -1.93 -8.56 -6.70
CA GLY A 110 -1.45 -9.56 -5.76
C GLY A 110 -2.53 -10.09 -4.86
N GLU A 111 -2.12 -10.78 -3.79
CA GLU A 111 -3.02 -11.36 -2.79
C GLU A 111 -2.51 -11.08 -1.38
N VAL A 112 -3.46 -10.85 -0.48
CA VAL A 112 -3.18 -10.61 0.93
C VAL A 112 -2.44 -11.78 1.56
N GLY A 113 -1.50 -11.48 2.43
CA GLY A 113 -0.76 -12.46 3.20
C GLY A 113 -0.41 -11.96 4.58
N SER A 114 0.69 -12.47 5.10
CA SER A 114 1.21 -12.09 6.42
C SER A 114 2.74 -12.14 6.41
N THR A 115 3.36 -11.83 5.30
CA THR A 115 4.82 -11.84 5.15
C THR A 115 5.46 -10.61 5.80
N GLY A 116 6.70 -10.75 6.21
CA GLY A 116 7.42 -9.70 6.92
C GLY A 116 7.01 -9.61 8.38
N ASN A 117 7.04 -8.42 8.94
CA ASN A 117 6.66 -8.18 10.34
C ASN A 117 5.13 -8.09 10.45
N SER A 118 4.48 -9.22 10.62
CA SER A 118 3.02 -9.32 10.65
C SER A 118 2.60 -10.46 11.58
N THR A 119 1.59 -10.22 12.40
CA THR A 119 1.04 -11.20 13.36
C THR A 119 -0.23 -11.89 12.85
N GLY A 120 -0.73 -11.49 11.70
CA GLY A 120 -1.94 -12.07 11.10
C GLY A 120 -2.17 -11.52 9.71
N SER A 121 -3.02 -12.20 8.94
CA SER A 121 -3.26 -11.78 7.57
C SER A 121 -3.93 -10.41 7.50
N HIS A 122 -3.35 -9.51 6.74
CA HIS A 122 -3.88 -8.18 6.49
C HIS A 122 -3.13 -7.54 5.33
N LEU A 123 -3.74 -6.53 4.73
CA LEU A 123 -3.05 -5.63 3.82
C LEU A 123 -2.68 -4.37 4.59
N HIS A 124 -1.39 -4.05 4.59
CA HIS A 124 -0.91 -2.74 5.01
C HIS A 124 -0.70 -1.90 3.76
N PHE A 125 -1.42 -0.78 3.66
CA PHE A 125 -1.41 0.08 2.50
C PHE A 125 -0.88 1.46 2.89
N GLU A 126 0.18 1.91 2.19
CA GLU A 126 0.79 3.23 2.42
C GLU A 126 0.73 4.09 1.18
N ILE A 127 0.64 5.40 1.41
CA ILE A 127 0.93 6.40 0.39
C ILE A 127 2.11 7.23 0.89
N GLN A 128 3.16 7.29 0.09
CA GLN A 128 4.37 8.06 0.38
C GLN A 128 4.56 9.16 -0.65
N SER A 129 5.01 10.32 -0.18
CA SER A 129 5.38 11.41 -1.08
C SER A 129 6.83 11.23 -1.55
N GLY A 130 7.04 11.40 -2.86
CA GLY A 130 8.35 11.31 -3.45
C GLY A 130 8.85 9.89 -3.70
N ARG A 131 10.01 9.79 -4.31
CA ARG A 131 10.57 8.54 -4.82
C ARG A 131 11.17 7.65 -3.76
N LEU A 132 11.63 8.22 -2.66
CA LEU A 132 12.26 7.47 -1.60
C LEU A 132 11.32 7.35 -0.41
N TRP A 133 11.26 6.17 0.16
CA TRP A 133 10.54 5.97 1.41
C TRP A 133 11.18 6.82 2.51
N LYS A 134 10.38 7.68 3.13
CA LYS A 134 10.84 8.59 4.19
C LYS A 134 10.19 8.31 5.54
N GLY A 135 9.63 7.13 5.69
CA GLY A 135 8.95 6.76 6.91
C GLY A 135 7.75 7.65 7.19
N TRP A 136 7.60 8.06 8.45
CA TRP A 136 6.48 8.90 8.86
C TRP A 136 6.45 10.23 8.12
N ALA A 137 7.61 10.87 7.95
CA ALA A 137 7.69 12.19 7.31
C ALA A 137 7.20 12.20 5.86
N GLY A 138 7.42 11.11 5.13
CA GLY A 138 6.97 10.99 3.74
C GLY A 138 5.55 10.43 3.62
N SER A 139 4.99 9.88 4.70
CA SER A 139 3.69 9.23 4.66
C SER A 139 2.55 10.24 4.54
N ARG A 140 1.47 9.77 3.93
CA ARG A 140 0.21 10.51 3.82
C ARG A 140 -0.94 9.60 4.21
N ASN A 141 -1.99 10.15 4.80
CA ASN A 141 -3.18 9.38 5.16
C ASN A 141 -3.89 8.90 3.89
N PRO A 142 -3.89 7.58 3.59
CA PRO A 142 -4.52 7.08 2.38
C PRO A 142 -6.00 7.39 2.27
N GLN A 143 -6.69 7.52 3.40
CA GLN A 143 -8.13 7.78 3.41
C GLN A 143 -8.51 9.16 2.88
N ARG A 144 -7.53 10.05 2.66
CA ARG A 144 -7.77 11.32 1.98
C ARG A 144 -8.17 11.15 0.52
N TRP A 145 -7.79 10.03 -0.09
CA TRP A 145 -8.02 9.77 -1.52
C TRP A 145 -8.95 8.60 -1.80
N ILE A 146 -9.29 7.82 -0.79
CA ILE A 146 -10.10 6.62 -0.93
C ILE A 146 -11.41 6.81 -0.18
N ASP A 147 -12.52 6.58 -0.86
CA ASP A 147 -13.83 6.53 -0.20
C ASP A 147 -13.89 5.30 0.73
N ALA A 148 -14.50 5.50 1.86
CA ALA A 148 -14.63 4.47 2.87
C ALA A 148 -15.38 3.24 2.37
#